data_d24e685c138b019b96f77a991630a863
#
_entry.id   d24e685c138b019b96f77a991630a863
#
_cell.length_a   1.000
_cell.length_b   1.000
_cell.length_c   1.000
_cell.angle_alpha   90.00
_cell.angle_beta   90.00
_cell.angle_gamma   90.00
#
_symmetry.space_group_name_H-M   'P 1'
#
loop_
_entity.id
_entity.type
_entity.pdbx_description
1 polymer ?
#
loop_
_entity_poly.entity_id
_entity_poly.type
_entity_poly.pdbx_seq_one_letter_code
_entity_poly.pdbx_strand_id
1 'polypeptide(L)'
;MRVGDIVRPCPVVQVTDSVGKAAEAIRKSGCPILPVMQDGMVVGMIDEETLLSVSLNSHRELQVGDLMRPVVSPISPDTPLSYAAWLMKSQGLPALPIVGMDGKLRGMVTRADVVSALLRGLRPQRIGGMATPFGVYLTTGTHRGGVGDFALVTTGFVMAACLVLARVLVLTGLFFVDVFSRPIFGTLYRSGFFTPYLTGLGVPPFTFLLDIMPWVEILLFFVLMKLLPLTGYHGAEHQVVHAIEQGEDLTPEAVSRMPLEHPRCGTNLAALFILVSTALISNISISAKIALVVAAAFFWRQLGMWLQRIFTVKRPKPHQLRSGLKAGEELLMRFQHQPFRPLPLIGQIWNMGFLQVLSGAWITLWGVNQIANAFGFPRFLF
;
A
#
# COMPACT_ATOMS: atom_id res chain seq x y z
N MET A 1 -19.32 -10.96 -2.18
CA MET A 1 -19.40 -10.41 -3.54
C MET A 1 -20.61 -11.01 -4.23
N ARG A 2 -21.43 -10.18 -4.84
CA ARG A 2 -22.65 -10.56 -5.56
C ARG A 2 -22.42 -10.41 -7.06
N VAL A 3 -23.26 -11.09 -7.85
CA VAL A 3 -23.16 -11.06 -9.31
C VAL A 3 -23.34 -9.63 -9.84
N GLY A 4 -24.23 -8.85 -9.23
CA GLY A 4 -24.47 -7.45 -9.57
C GLY A 4 -23.23 -6.55 -9.54
N ASP A 5 -22.23 -6.91 -8.73
CA ASP A 5 -20.97 -6.14 -8.61
C ASP A 5 -20.07 -6.27 -9.85
N ILE A 6 -20.35 -7.23 -10.75
CA ILE A 6 -19.50 -7.57 -11.90
C ILE A 6 -20.28 -7.66 -13.23
N VAL A 7 -21.54 -7.27 -13.23
CA VAL A 7 -22.37 -7.26 -14.45
C VAL A 7 -21.80 -6.29 -15.48
N ARG A 8 -21.74 -6.75 -16.75
CA ARG A 8 -21.35 -5.90 -17.88
C ARG A 8 -22.49 -5.74 -18.85
N PRO A 9 -22.66 -4.57 -19.46
CA PRO A 9 -23.56 -4.39 -20.58
C PRO A 9 -23.20 -5.35 -21.70
N CYS A 10 -24.17 -5.94 -22.35
CA CYS A 10 -23.96 -6.81 -23.52
C CYS A 10 -24.94 -6.44 -24.63
N PRO A 11 -24.58 -6.65 -25.89
CA PRO A 11 -25.54 -6.53 -26.97
C PRO A 11 -26.61 -7.62 -26.84
N VAL A 12 -27.80 -7.32 -27.35
CA VAL A 12 -28.93 -8.23 -27.37
C VAL A 12 -29.34 -8.49 -28.82
N VAL A 13 -29.93 -9.63 -29.10
CA VAL A 13 -30.53 -9.97 -30.39
C VAL A 13 -32.01 -10.35 -30.19
N GLN A 14 -32.82 -10.11 -31.22
CA GLN A 14 -34.24 -10.49 -31.20
C GLN A 14 -34.42 -11.91 -31.76
N VAL A 15 -35.49 -12.57 -31.37
CA VAL A 15 -35.86 -13.87 -31.90
C VAL A 15 -35.94 -13.88 -33.42
N THR A 16 -36.40 -12.77 -34.02
CA THR A 16 -36.56 -12.58 -35.49
C THR A 16 -35.32 -12.08 -36.20
N ASP A 17 -34.22 -11.83 -35.47
CA ASP A 17 -32.97 -11.40 -36.09
C ASP A 17 -32.31 -12.54 -36.87
N SER A 18 -31.59 -12.18 -37.93
CA SER A 18 -30.83 -13.15 -38.72
C SER A 18 -29.59 -13.67 -37.96
N VAL A 19 -29.20 -14.88 -38.22
CA VAL A 19 -27.95 -15.47 -37.70
C VAL A 19 -26.73 -14.60 -38.00
N GLY A 20 -26.68 -13.97 -39.20
CA GLY A 20 -25.61 -13.04 -39.56
C GLY A 20 -25.52 -11.81 -38.64
N LYS A 21 -26.66 -11.27 -38.21
CA LYS A 21 -26.68 -10.15 -37.25
C LYS A 21 -26.17 -10.58 -35.86
N ALA A 22 -26.52 -11.81 -35.42
CA ALA A 22 -26.01 -12.34 -34.14
C ALA A 22 -24.48 -12.58 -34.21
N ALA A 23 -23.97 -13.14 -35.32
CA ALA A 23 -22.55 -13.35 -35.53
C ALA A 23 -21.76 -12.04 -35.53
N GLU A 24 -22.31 -10.97 -36.16
CA GLU A 24 -21.69 -9.67 -36.17
C GLU A 24 -21.69 -9.04 -34.74
N ALA A 25 -22.76 -9.21 -33.96
CA ALA A 25 -22.85 -8.73 -32.60
C ALA A 25 -21.81 -9.42 -31.68
N ILE A 26 -21.63 -10.74 -31.79
CA ILE A 26 -20.57 -11.49 -31.07
C ILE A 26 -19.19 -10.96 -31.46
N ARG A 27 -18.92 -10.85 -32.77
CA ARG A 27 -17.63 -10.37 -33.28
C ARG A 27 -17.27 -8.95 -32.76
N LYS A 28 -18.26 -8.04 -32.74
CA LYS A 28 -18.05 -6.66 -32.30
C LYS A 28 -17.89 -6.53 -30.77
N SER A 29 -18.63 -7.33 -30.01
CA SER A 29 -18.64 -7.22 -28.55
C SER A 29 -17.59 -8.10 -27.85
N GLY A 30 -17.11 -9.14 -28.50
CA GLY A 30 -16.28 -10.18 -27.88
C GLY A 30 -17.02 -11.02 -26.83
N CYS A 31 -18.34 -10.89 -26.76
CA CYS A 31 -19.16 -11.72 -25.87
C CYS A 31 -19.39 -13.09 -26.49
N PRO A 32 -19.00 -14.21 -25.84
CA PRO A 32 -19.10 -15.54 -26.46
C PRO A 32 -20.54 -16.05 -26.58
N ILE A 33 -21.49 -15.38 -25.96
CA ILE A 33 -22.92 -15.72 -25.94
C ILE A 33 -23.74 -14.45 -25.81
N LEU A 34 -24.86 -14.38 -26.55
CA LEU A 34 -25.78 -13.25 -26.53
C LEU A 34 -27.13 -13.65 -25.97
N PRO A 35 -27.79 -12.80 -25.16
CA PRO A 35 -29.16 -12.98 -24.76
C PRO A 35 -30.08 -12.69 -25.96
N VAL A 36 -31.07 -13.55 -26.13
CA VAL A 36 -32.14 -13.43 -27.14
C VAL A 36 -33.37 -12.87 -26.48
N MET A 37 -33.87 -11.77 -27.02
CA MET A 37 -34.99 -11.04 -26.48
C MET A 37 -36.26 -11.25 -27.31
N GLN A 38 -37.39 -11.32 -26.61
CA GLN A 38 -38.74 -11.24 -27.18
C GLN A 38 -39.63 -10.43 -26.22
N ASP A 39 -40.34 -9.45 -26.73
CA ASP A 39 -41.23 -8.60 -25.97
C ASP A 39 -40.59 -7.95 -24.71
N GLY A 40 -39.31 -7.63 -24.81
CA GLY A 40 -38.54 -7.02 -23.72
C GLY A 40 -38.04 -7.98 -22.65
N MET A 41 -38.28 -9.30 -22.81
CA MET A 41 -37.83 -10.35 -21.90
C MET A 41 -36.77 -11.23 -22.54
N VAL A 42 -35.86 -11.79 -21.73
CA VAL A 42 -34.88 -12.76 -22.18
C VAL A 42 -35.54 -14.12 -22.31
N VAL A 43 -35.67 -14.63 -23.54
CA VAL A 43 -36.31 -15.92 -23.84
C VAL A 43 -35.33 -17.04 -24.19
N GLY A 44 -34.09 -16.67 -24.60
CA GLY A 44 -33.07 -17.64 -25.00
C GLY A 44 -31.68 -17.03 -24.95
N MET A 45 -30.73 -17.86 -25.34
CA MET A 45 -29.32 -17.46 -25.55
C MET A 45 -28.81 -18.10 -26.84
N ILE A 46 -27.92 -17.39 -27.54
CA ILE A 46 -27.23 -17.92 -28.71
C ILE A 46 -25.71 -17.74 -28.53
N ASP A 47 -24.97 -18.82 -28.71
CA ASP A 47 -23.52 -18.86 -28.52
C ASP A 47 -22.76 -18.96 -29.84
N GLU A 48 -21.44 -18.68 -29.80
CA GLU A 48 -20.57 -18.71 -30.93
C GLU A 48 -20.46 -20.15 -31.51
N GLU A 49 -20.56 -21.20 -30.69
CA GLU A 49 -20.48 -22.60 -31.12
C GLU A 49 -21.67 -22.95 -32.00
N THR A 50 -22.88 -22.52 -31.58
CA THR A 50 -24.10 -22.69 -32.38
C THR A 50 -24.01 -21.95 -33.71
N LEU A 51 -23.48 -20.71 -33.71
CA LEU A 51 -23.30 -19.90 -34.93
C LEU A 51 -22.25 -20.50 -35.87
N LEU A 52 -21.16 -21.04 -35.34
CA LEU A 52 -20.12 -21.72 -36.13
C LEU A 52 -20.69 -22.97 -36.81
N SER A 53 -21.49 -23.77 -36.11
CA SER A 53 -22.09 -24.99 -36.68
C SER A 53 -23.00 -24.68 -37.87
N VAL A 54 -23.72 -23.57 -37.83
CA VAL A 54 -24.59 -23.10 -38.92
C VAL A 54 -23.81 -22.52 -40.07
N SER A 55 -22.75 -21.75 -39.79
CA SER A 55 -21.89 -21.19 -40.83
C SER A 55 -21.25 -22.25 -41.72
N LEU A 56 -20.93 -23.42 -41.17
CA LEU A 56 -20.37 -24.56 -41.92
C LEU A 56 -21.40 -25.22 -42.86
N ASN A 57 -22.71 -25.06 -42.59
CA ASN A 57 -23.79 -25.70 -43.31
C ASN A 57 -24.56 -24.78 -44.26
N SER A 58 -24.09 -23.55 -44.53
CA SER A 58 -24.61 -22.58 -45.53
C SER A 58 -26.05 -22.12 -45.36
N HIS A 59 -26.65 -22.19 -44.19
CA HIS A 59 -28.03 -21.72 -43.89
C HIS A 59 -28.06 -20.28 -43.42
N ARG A 60 -27.86 -19.31 -44.31
CA ARG A 60 -27.87 -17.86 -43.99
C ARG A 60 -29.26 -17.27 -43.68
N GLU A 61 -30.34 -17.97 -44.01
CA GLU A 61 -31.72 -17.51 -43.85
C GLU A 61 -32.37 -17.85 -42.50
N LEU A 62 -31.67 -18.62 -41.65
CA LEU A 62 -32.20 -18.97 -40.33
C LEU A 62 -32.29 -17.78 -39.39
N GLN A 63 -33.38 -17.76 -38.63
CA GLN A 63 -33.55 -16.79 -37.57
C GLN A 63 -32.88 -17.27 -36.28
N VAL A 64 -32.54 -16.32 -35.42
CA VAL A 64 -31.95 -16.60 -34.11
C VAL A 64 -32.87 -17.48 -33.26
N GLY A 65 -34.20 -17.30 -33.40
CA GLY A 65 -35.20 -18.08 -32.70
C GLY A 65 -35.16 -19.59 -33.01
N ASP A 66 -34.71 -19.96 -34.23
CA ASP A 66 -34.64 -21.37 -34.63
C ASP A 66 -33.47 -22.11 -33.98
N LEU A 67 -32.46 -21.37 -33.51
CA LEU A 67 -31.19 -21.90 -33.06
C LEU A 67 -30.90 -21.59 -31.57
N MET A 68 -31.62 -20.63 -30.97
CA MET A 68 -31.41 -20.25 -29.59
C MET A 68 -31.62 -21.42 -28.64
N ARG A 69 -30.81 -21.48 -27.60
CA ARG A 69 -31.06 -22.35 -26.46
C ARG A 69 -31.97 -21.62 -25.47
N PRO A 70 -33.00 -22.28 -24.90
CA PRO A 70 -33.84 -21.66 -23.91
C PRO A 70 -33.03 -21.21 -22.66
N VAL A 71 -33.43 -20.11 -22.03
CA VAL A 71 -32.77 -19.66 -20.80
C VAL A 71 -33.10 -20.64 -19.69
N VAL A 72 -32.09 -21.30 -19.17
CA VAL A 72 -32.25 -22.31 -18.11
C VAL A 72 -32.60 -21.70 -16.75
N SER A 73 -32.08 -20.52 -16.44
CA SER A 73 -32.45 -19.72 -15.24
C SER A 73 -31.78 -18.36 -15.29
N PRO A 74 -32.49 -17.26 -15.51
CA PRO A 74 -31.94 -15.96 -15.29
C PRO A 74 -31.62 -15.79 -13.81
N ILE A 75 -30.46 -15.24 -13.49
CA ILE A 75 -30.06 -14.99 -12.10
C ILE A 75 -30.19 -13.52 -11.74
N SER A 76 -30.55 -13.27 -10.47
CA SER A 76 -30.67 -11.93 -9.93
C SER A 76 -29.30 -11.28 -9.69
N PRO A 77 -29.18 -9.95 -9.79
CA PRO A 77 -27.99 -9.21 -9.36
C PRO A 77 -27.54 -9.54 -7.93
N ASP A 78 -28.48 -9.90 -7.05
CA ASP A 78 -28.21 -10.23 -5.65
C ASP A 78 -27.65 -11.65 -5.43
N THR A 79 -27.58 -12.46 -6.48
CA THR A 79 -27.09 -13.84 -6.42
C THR A 79 -25.63 -13.86 -5.96
N PRO A 80 -25.25 -14.76 -5.01
CA PRO A 80 -23.86 -14.95 -4.61
C PRO A 80 -22.99 -15.41 -5.79
N LEU A 81 -21.78 -14.86 -5.89
CA LEU A 81 -20.86 -15.19 -6.98
C LEU A 81 -20.48 -16.67 -7.03
N SER A 82 -20.39 -17.33 -5.86
CA SER A 82 -20.14 -18.78 -5.75
C SER A 82 -21.24 -19.62 -6.40
N TYR A 83 -22.49 -19.18 -6.29
CA TYR A 83 -23.61 -19.87 -6.93
C TYR A 83 -23.58 -19.69 -8.45
N ALA A 84 -23.28 -18.51 -8.96
CA ALA A 84 -23.08 -18.27 -10.39
C ALA A 84 -21.93 -19.12 -10.96
N ALA A 85 -20.81 -19.20 -10.25
CA ALA A 85 -19.67 -20.05 -10.62
C ALA A 85 -20.07 -21.54 -10.68
N TRP A 86 -20.83 -22.00 -9.69
CA TRP A 86 -21.33 -23.38 -9.67
C TRP A 86 -22.29 -23.65 -10.85
N LEU A 87 -23.21 -22.74 -11.12
CA LEU A 87 -24.19 -22.86 -12.20
C LEU A 87 -23.50 -22.90 -13.57
N MET A 88 -22.52 -22.00 -13.81
CA MET A 88 -21.72 -22.01 -15.04
C MET A 88 -20.95 -23.33 -15.24
N LYS A 89 -20.41 -23.87 -14.14
CA LYS A 89 -19.66 -25.14 -14.19
C LYS A 89 -20.60 -26.33 -14.43
N SER A 90 -21.70 -26.41 -13.70
CA SER A 90 -22.64 -27.57 -13.77
C SER A 90 -23.36 -27.66 -15.10
N GLN A 91 -23.66 -26.52 -15.73
CA GLN A 91 -24.40 -26.46 -16.99
C GLN A 91 -23.51 -26.18 -18.20
N GLY A 92 -22.22 -26.08 -18.05
CA GLY A 92 -21.29 -25.82 -19.15
C GLY A 92 -21.38 -24.41 -19.76
N LEU A 93 -22.06 -23.43 -19.10
CA LEU A 93 -22.37 -22.14 -19.68
C LEU A 93 -21.14 -21.20 -19.66
N PRO A 94 -20.80 -20.53 -20.76
CA PRO A 94 -19.71 -19.57 -20.82
C PRO A 94 -20.06 -18.22 -20.18
N ALA A 95 -21.37 -17.87 -20.12
CA ALA A 95 -21.88 -16.67 -19.49
C ALA A 95 -23.32 -16.86 -18.98
N LEU A 96 -23.77 -15.97 -18.10
CA LEU A 96 -25.12 -15.98 -17.54
C LEU A 96 -25.80 -14.60 -17.73
N PRO A 97 -27.07 -14.55 -18.16
CA PRO A 97 -27.84 -13.32 -18.22
C PRO A 97 -28.29 -12.93 -16.81
N ILE A 98 -28.11 -11.66 -16.47
CA ILE A 98 -28.50 -11.10 -15.20
C ILE A 98 -29.79 -10.29 -15.39
N VAL A 99 -30.84 -10.74 -14.72
CA VAL A 99 -32.18 -10.17 -14.87
C VAL A 99 -32.64 -9.57 -13.53
N GLY A 100 -33.12 -8.34 -13.58
CA GLY A 100 -33.65 -7.68 -12.40
C GLY A 100 -35.01 -8.30 -11.95
N MET A 101 -35.50 -7.92 -10.77
CA MET A 101 -36.81 -8.32 -10.25
C MET A 101 -37.95 -7.85 -11.15
N ASP A 102 -37.74 -6.86 -11.99
CA ASP A 102 -38.65 -6.31 -12.99
C ASP A 102 -38.66 -7.11 -14.31
N GLY A 103 -37.94 -8.24 -14.36
CA GLY A 103 -37.81 -9.08 -15.57
C GLY A 103 -36.87 -8.51 -16.63
N LYS A 104 -36.29 -7.32 -16.43
CA LYS A 104 -35.43 -6.67 -17.43
C LYS A 104 -34.00 -7.14 -17.31
N LEU A 105 -33.35 -7.34 -18.47
CA LEU A 105 -31.94 -7.66 -18.54
C LEU A 105 -31.12 -6.50 -18.00
N ARG A 106 -30.21 -6.78 -17.06
CA ARG A 106 -29.22 -5.84 -16.52
C ARG A 106 -27.88 -5.96 -17.22
N GLY A 107 -27.59 -7.09 -17.84
CA GLY A 107 -26.35 -7.37 -18.53
C GLY A 107 -26.00 -8.85 -18.47
N MET A 108 -24.75 -9.15 -18.75
CA MET A 108 -24.19 -10.50 -18.71
C MET A 108 -23.01 -10.59 -17.75
N VAL A 109 -22.74 -11.80 -17.26
CA VAL A 109 -21.53 -12.14 -16.52
C VAL A 109 -20.90 -13.34 -17.18
N THR A 110 -19.64 -13.25 -17.59
CA THR A 110 -18.87 -14.32 -18.21
C THR A 110 -18.10 -15.13 -17.17
N ARG A 111 -17.62 -16.33 -17.55
CA ARG A 111 -16.68 -17.11 -16.72
C ARG A 111 -15.43 -16.31 -16.37
N ALA A 112 -14.91 -15.52 -17.33
CA ALA A 112 -13.74 -14.67 -17.11
C ALA A 112 -14.00 -13.60 -16.03
N ASP A 113 -15.20 -12.98 -16.02
CA ASP A 113 -15.59 -12.02 -15.00
C ASP A 113 -15.67 -12.66 -13.62
N VAL A 114 -16.27 -13.86 -13.53
CA VAL A 114 -16.37 -14.63 -12.28
C VAL A 114 -14.98 -15.00 -11.76
N VAL A 115 -14.11 -15.54 -12.62
CA VAL A 115 -12.74 -15.89 -12.23
C VAL A 115 -11.97 -14.66 -11.77
N SER A 116 -12.05 -13.55 -12.52
CA SER A 116 -11.39 -12.29 -12.16
C SER A 116 -11.91 -11.74 -10.82
N ALA A 117 -13.21 -11.85 -10.56
CA ALA A 117 -13.83 -11.43 -9.31
C ALA A 117 -13.43 -12.32 -8.12
N LEU A 118 -13.36 -13.63 -8.34
CA LEU A 118 -12.88 -14.57 -7.32
C LEU A 118 -11.39 -14.32 -7.00
N LEU A 119 -10.57 -14.06 -8.01
CA LEU A 119 -9.16 -13.71 -7.82
C LEU A 119 -9.00 -12.37 -7.07
N ARG A 120 -9.85 -11.37 -7.36
CA ARG A 120 -9.90 -10.11 -6.59
C ARG A 120 -10.34 -10.34 -5.13
N GLY A 121 -11.24 -11.27 -4.88
CA GLY A 121 -11.65 -11.69 -3.54
C GLY A 121 -10.54 -12.41 -2.76
N LEU A 122 -9.53 -12.97 -3.45
CA LEU A 122 -8.31 -13.56 -2.87
C LEU A 122 -7.22 -12.49 -2.70
N ARG A 123 -7.54 -11.35 -2.06
CA ARG A 123 -6.57 -10.32 -1.71
C ARG A 123 -6.34 -10.27 -0.22
N PRO A 124 -5.11 -10.00 0.22
CA PRO A 124 -4.83 -9.84 1.63
C PRO A 124 -5.53 -8.60 2.17
N GLN A 125 -6.24 -8.74 3.29
CA GLN A 125 -6.97 -7.63 3.93
C GLN A 125 -6.06 -6.60 4.59
N ARG A 126 -4.85 -7.00 4.94
CA ARG A 126 -3.85 -6.14 5.61
C ARG A 126 -2.48 -6.41 5.02
N ILE A 127 -1.85 -5.36 4.58
CA ILE A 127 -0.51 -5.38 4.02
C ILE A 127 0.34 -4.41 4.82
N GLY A 128 1.52 -4.86 5.21
CA GLY A 128 2.61 -4.01 5.66
C GLY A 128 3.57 -3.75 4.51
N GLY A 129 4.32 -2.68 4.61
CA GLY A 129 5.35 -2.37 3.65
C GLY A 129 6.47 -1.56 4.24
N MET A 130 7.55 -1.47 3.51
CA MET A 130 8.68 -0.60 3.78
C MET A 130 9.26 -0.06 2.48
N ALA A 131 9.52 1.23 2.48
CA ALA A 131 10.36 1.85 1.47
C ALA A 131 11.83 1.55 1.75
N THR A 132 12.59 1.29 0.71
CA THR A 132 14.04 1.11 0.79
C THR A 132 14.74 1.98 -0.25
N PRO A 133 16.05 2.21 -0.16
CA PRO A 133 16.80 2.94 -1.18
C PRO A 133 16.75 2.28 -2.56
N PHE A 134 16.46 0.98 -2.63
CA PHE A 134 16.47 0.18 -3.86
C PHE A 134 15.07 -0.15 -4.40
N GLY A 135 14.01 0.16 -3.65
CA GLY A 135 12.64 -0.14 -4.07
C GLY A 135 11.68 -0.34 -2.91
N VAL A 136 10.50 -0.87 -3.26
CA VAL A 136 9.42 -1.14 -2.32
C VAL A 136 9.47 -2.59 -1.86
N TYR A 137 9.30 -2.80 -0.56
CA TYR A 137 9.07 -4.09 0.09
C TYR A 137 7.63 -4.14 0.59
N LEU A 138 6.91 -5.23 0.30
CA LEU A 138 5.55 -5.47 0.79
C LEU A 138 5.45 -6.84 1.47
N THR A 139 4.58 -6.95 2.46
CA THR A 139 4.38 -8.18 3.20
C THR A 139 2.98 -8.33 3.80
N THR A 140 2.50 -9.57 3.85
CA THR A 140 1.34 -9.97 4.66
C THR A 140 1.76 -10.60 6.00
N GLY A 141 3.06 -10.60 6.30
CA GLY A 141 3.66 -11.40 7.36
C GLY A 141 4.00 -12.83 6.92
N THR A 142 3.18 -13.44 6.06
CA THR A 142 3.43 -14.79 5.52
C THR A 142 4.04 -14.79 4.13
N HIS A 143 3.69 -13.82 3.31
CA HIS A 143 4.18 -13.64 1.94
C HIS A 143 4.90 -12.31 1.82
N ARG A 144 5.89 -12.26 0.93
CA ARG A 144 6.70 -11.07 0.65
C ARG A 144 6.71 -10.78 -0.84
N GLY A 145 6.77 -9.51 -1.21
CA GLY A 145 6.95 -9.04 -2.60
C GLY A 145 7.90 -7.85 -2.65
N GLY A 146 8.57 -7.69 -3.77
CA GLY A 146 9.53 -6.62 -4.03
C GLY A 146 10.95 -6.94 -3.57
N VAL A 147 11.64 -5.93 -3.03
CA VAL A 147 13.07 -6.04 -2.63
C VAL A 147 13.28 -6.97 -1.44
N GLY A 148 14.50 -7.48 -1.29
CA GLY A 148 14.85 -8.46 -0.25
C GLY A 148 15.43 -7.85 1.03
N ASP A 149 15.91 -8.73 1.93
CA ASP A 149 16.42 -8.39 3.26
C ASP A 149 17.61 -7.41 3.22
N PHE A 150 18.50 -7.51 2.21
CA PHE A 150 19.60 -6.57 2.03
C PHE A 150 19.13 -5.12 1.90
N ALA A 151 18.06 -4.89 1.14
CA ALA A 151 17.50 -3.55 0.97
C ALA A 151 16.92 -3.00 2.28
N LEU A 152 16.33 -3.87 3.11
CA LEU A 152 15.80 -3.51 4.43
C LEU A 152 16.93 -3.14 5.40
N VAL A 153 18.01 -3.94 5.45
CA VAL A 153 19.22 -3.62 6.25
C VAL A 153 19.81 -2.28 5.82
N THR A 154 19.93 -2.04 4.51
CA THR A 154 20.42 -0.77 3.98
C THR A 154 19.51 0.41 4.34
N THR A 155 18.20 0.19 4.47
CA THR A 155 17.28 1.23 4.96
C THR A 155 17.66 1.67 6.37
N GLY A 156 17.91 0.71 7.26
CA GLY A 156 18.37 0.99 8.62
C GLY A 156 19.69 1.74 8.64
N PHE A 157 20.64 1.31 7.81
CA PHE A 157 21.92 2.00 7.63
C PHE A 157 21.73 3.46 7.21
N VAL A 158 20.95 3.73 6.18
CA VAL A 158 20.68 5.09 5.67
C VAL A 158 19.97 5.96 6.72
N MET A 159 18.98 5.41 7.42
CA MET A 159 18.28 6.15 8.49
C MET A 159 19.24 6.53 9.63
N ALA A 160 20.06 5.59 10.09
CA ALA A 160 21.06 5.87 11.12
C ALA A 160 22.12 6.86 10.64
N ALA A 161 22.58 6.76 9.39
CA ALA A 161 23.50 7.73 8.80
C ALA A 161 22.91 9.15 8.76
N CYS A 162 21.62 9.30 8.44
CA CYS A 162 20.92 10.58 8.51
C CYS A 162 20.88 11.13 9.95
N LEU A 163 20.63 10.26 10.93
CA LEU A 163 20.62 10.67 12.35
C LEU A 163 22.02 11.14 12.79
N VAL A 164 23.08 10.39 12.45
CA VAL A 164 24.47 10.77 12.71
C VAL A 164 24.80 12.10 12.03
N LEU A 165 24.41 12.26 10.77
CA LEU A 165 24.67 13.50 10.02
C LEU A 165 23.94 14.69 10.66
N ALA A 166 22.69 14.51 11.09
CA ALA A 166 21.94 15.55 11.81
C ALA A 166 22.68 15.97 13.09
N ARG A 167 23.17 14.99 13.87
CA ARG A 167 24.00 15.22 15.06
C ARG A 167 25.27 16.01 14.74
N VAL A 168 26.02 15.59 13.72
CA VAL A 168 27.22 16.28 13.27
C VAL A 168 26.93 17.73 12.86
N LEU A 169 25.86 17.96 12.11
CA LEU A 169 25.47 19.32 11.69
C LEU A 169 25.14 20.22 12.87
N VAL A 170 24.42 19.70 13.86
CA VAL A 170 24.13 20.48 15.09
C VAL A 170 25.40 20.81 15.86
N LEU A 171 26.26 19.82 16.09
CA LEU A 171 27.54 20.03 16.79
C LEU A 171 28.46 21.00 16.04
N THR A 172 28.51 20.91 14.72
CA THR A 172 29.26 21.85 13.88
C THR A 172 28.70 23.26 13.99
N GLY A 173 27.39 23.40 13.95
CA GLY A 173 26.70 24.70 14.15
C GLY A 173 27.05 25.31 15.50
N LEU A 174 27.01 24.53 16.57
CA LEU A 174 27.39 24.97 17.92
C LEU A 174 28.89 25.38 18.03
N PHE A 175 29.75 24.60 17.35
CA PHE A 175 31.17 24.95 17.29
C PHE A 175 31.39 26.34 16.65
N PHE A 176 30.74 26.60 15.51
CA PHE A 176 30.84 27.94 14.91
C PHE A 176 30.27 29.02 15.75
N VAL A 177 29.14 28.80 16.43
CA VAL A 177 28.58 29.76 17.41
C VAL A 177 29.58 30.04 18.50
N ASP A 178 30.24 29.00 19.05
CA ASP A 178 31.27 29.16 20.11
C ASP A 178 32.47 29.99 19.62
N VAL A 179 32.98 29.68 18.41
CA VAL A 179 34.13 30.35 17.82
C VAL A 179 33.85 31.85 17.56
N PHE A 180 32.68 32.17 17.00
CA PHE A 180 32.35 33.55 16.60
C PHE A 180 31.77 34.42 17.74
N SER A 181 31.28 33.79 18.80
CA SER A 181 30.60 34.50 19.89
C SER A 181 31.35 34.46 21.20
N ARG A 182 32.67 34.17 21.22
CA ARG A 182 33.47 34.27 22.45
C ARG A 182 33.35 35.67 23.06
N PRO A 183 32.97 35.84 24.30
CA PRO A 183 32.97 34.91 25.44
C PRO A 183 31.60 34.36 25.84
N ILE A 184 30.55 34.60 25.07
CA ILE A 184 29.16 34.38 25.49
C ILE A 184 28.77 32.92 25.40
N PHE A 185 29.27 32.16 24.43
CA PHE A 185 28.84 30.80 24.08
C PHE A 185 29.88 29.68 24.27
N GLY A 186 31.08 30.02 24.79
CA GLY A 186 32.21 29.10 24.93
C GLY A 186 31.98 27.83 25.75
N THR A 187 30.87 27.76 26.46
CA THR A 187 30.45 26.60 27.25
C THR A 187 29.43 25.71 26.52
N LEU A 188 28.74 26.22 25.50
CA LEU A 188 27.66 25.50 24.83
C LEU A 188 28.17 24.31 24.00
N TYR A 189 29.21 24.48 23.22
CA TYR A 189 29.82 23.42 22.43
C TYR A 189 30.33 22.27 23.30
N ARG A 190 31.07 22.58 24.35
CA ARG A 190 31.58 21.60 25.33
C ARG A 190 30.44 20.85 26.01
N SER A 191 29.41 21.58 26.44
CA SER A 191 28.24 20.98 27.09
C SER A 191 27.44 20.11 26.13
N GLY A 192 27.29 20.50 24.87
CA GLY A 192 26.61 19.70 23.84
C GLY A 192 27.35 18.43 23.45
N PHE A 193 28.68 18.41 23.56
CA PHE A 193 29.51 17.25 23.22
C PHE A 193 29.57 16.20 24.34
N PHE A 194 29.63 16.65 25.60
CA PHE A 194 29.91 15.74 26.71
C PHE A 194 28.69 15.33 27.51
N THR A 195 27.59 16.07 27.46
CA THR A 195 26.37 15.66 28.17
C THR A 195 25.12 16.33 27.61
N PRO A 196 24.24 15.62 26.93
CA PRO A 196 22.88 16.11 26.66
C PRO A 196 22.04 16.31 27.92
N TYR A 197 22.55 15.96 29.11
CA TYR A 197 21.78 15.86 30.35
C TYR A 197 22.42 16.50 31.61
N LEU A 198 23.50 17.27 31.47
CA LEU A 198 23.99 18.07 32.63
C LEU A 198 23.13 19.34 32.79
N THR A 199 21.88 19.11 33.15
CA THR A 199 20.96 20.12 33.72
C THR A 199 21.39 20.59 35.11
N GLY A 200 22.65 20.84 35.35
CA GLY A 200 23.13 21.19 36.67
C GLY A 200 24.18 22.29 36.73
N LEU A 201 24.80 22.59 35.60
CA LEU A 201 25.77 23.69 35.54
C LEU A 201 25.01 24.97 35.16
N GLY A 202 24.58 25.70 36.16
CA GLY A 202 23.83 26.95 36.05
C GLY A 202 24.56 28.00 35.24
N VAL A 203 24.34 28.04 33.96
CA VAL A 203 24.66 29.18 33.10
C VAL A 203 23.35 29.68 32.50
N PRO A 204 22.63 30.56 33.19
CA PRO A 204 21.52 31.27 32.58
C PRO A 204 22.10 32.27 31.55
N PRO A 205 21.44 32.53 30.43
CA PRO A 205 20.12 32.11 29.93
C PRO A 205 20.15 31.00 28.84
N PHE A 206 21.24 30.26 28.69
CA PHE A 206 21.52 29.41 27.54
C PHE A 206 21.16 27.93 27.74
N THR A 207 20.76 27.51 28.94
CA THR A 207 20.29 26.12 29.19
C THR A 207 19.15 25.74 28.28
N PHE A 208 18.29 26.67 27.90
CA PHE A 208 17.17 26.40 27.01
C PHE A 208 17.62 25.95 25.60
N LEU A 209 18.80 26.39 25.10
CA LEU A 209 19.34 25.95 23.83
C LEU A 209 19.73 24.47 23.87
N LEU A 210 20.22 23.97 25.00
CA LEU A 210 20.50 22.55 25.19
C LEU A 210 19.22 21.72 25.18
N ASP A 211 18.12 22.24 25.70
CA ASP A 211 16.81 21.60 25.69
C ASP A 211 16.20 21.53 24.26
N ILE A 212 16.55 22.50 23.40
CA ILE A 212 16.04 22.54 22.01
C ILE A 212 16.88 21.67 21.07
N MET A 213 18.14 21.41 21.35
CA MET A 213 19.05 20.66 20.45
C MET A 213 18.47 19.32 19.98
N PRO A 214 17.92 18.44 20.82
CA PRO A 214 17.34 17.18 20.37
C PRO A 214 16.22 17.39 19.34
N TRP A 215 15.46 18.47 19.48
CA TRP A 215 14.41 18.83 18.53
C TRP A 215 14.95 19.28 17.19
N VAL A 216 16.03 20.06 17.20
CA VAL A 216 16.74 20.47 15.99
C VAL A 216 17.33 19.24 15.28
N GLU A 217 17.90 18.30 16.03
CA GLU A 217 18.41 17.04 15.48
C GLU A 217 17.29 16.21 14.81
N ILE A 218 16.15 16.06 15.49
CA ILE A 218 14.98 15.35 14.95
C ILE A 218 14.47 16.06 13.70
N LEU A 219 14.37 17.38 13.71
CA LEU A 219 13.93 18.16 12.56
C LEU A 219 14.88 17.98 11.39
N LEU A 220 16.19 18.12 11.63
CA LEU A 220 17.22 17.90 10.59
C LEU A 220 17.19 16.47 10.05
N PHE A 221 17.03 15.48 10.90
CA PHE A 221 16.83 14.08 10.47
C PHE A 221 15.66 13.97 9.48
N PHE A 222 14.50 14.53 9.80
CA PHE A 222 13.35 14.48 8.89
C PHE A 222 13.60 15.27 7.59
N VAL A 223 14.30 16.40 7.67
CA VAL A 223 14.69 17.18 6.47
C VAL A 223 15.63 16.37 5.58
N LEU A 224 16.65 15.72 6.16
CA LEU A 224 17.58 14.85 5.44
C LEU A 224 16.85 13.67 4.82
N MET A 225 15.97 13.00 5.57
CA MET A 225 15.13 11.93 5.04
C MET A 225 14.28 12.40 3.85
N LYS A 226 13.73 13.62 3.92
CA LYS A 226 12.94 14.21 2.83
C LYS A 226 13.75 14.40 1.55
N LEU A 227 15.04 14.64 1.62
CA LEU A 227 15.92 14.81 0.46
C LEU A 227 16.23 13.48 -0.26
N LEU A 228 16.11 12.35 0.44
CA LEU A 228 16.42 11.05 -0.12
C LEU A 228 15.34 10.53 -1.07
N PRO A 229 15.70 9.66 -2.03
CA PRO A 229 14.74 8.98 -2.90
C PRO A 229 13.79 8.04 -2.13
N LEU A 230 14.16 7.66 -0.92
CA LEU A 230 13.39 6.80 -0.02
C LEU A 230 11.95 7.27 0.16
N THR A 231 11.73 8.59 0.30
CA THR A 231 10.39 9.18 0.49
C THR A 231 9.48 9.03 -0.73
N GLY A 232 10.04 8.94 -1.94
CA GLY A 232 9.27 8.64 -3.14
C GLY A 232 8.89 7.15 -3.24
N TYR A 233 9.77 6.24 -2.82
CA TYR A 233 9.42 4.82 -2.68
C TYR A 233 8.36 4.60 -1.59
N HIS A 234 8.40 5.39 -0.50
CA HIS A 234 7.39 5.35 0.56
C HIS A 234 6.01 5.80 0.05
N GLY A 235 5.97 6.83 -0.81
CA GLY A 235 4.72 7.20 -1.49
C GLY A 235 4.20 6.11 -2.42
N ALA A 236 5.09 5.44 -3.16
CA ALA A 236 4.71 4.32 -4.02
C ALA A 236 4.21 3.12 -3.22
N GLU A 237 4.84 2.81 -2.10
CA GLU A 237 4.41 1.76 -1.16
C GLU A 237 3.00 2.04 -0.66
N HIS A 238 2.71 3.22 -0.12
CA HIS A 238 1.38 3.58 0.37
C HIS A 238 0.31 3.49 -0.72
N GLN A 239 0.57 4.02 -1.91
CA GLN A 239 -0.39 3.98 -3.01
C GLN A 239 -0.72 2.55 -3.45
N VAL A 240 0.29 1.67 -3.53
CA VAL A 240 0.08 0.25 -3.88
C VAL A 240 -0.66 -0.49 -2.77
N VAL A 241 -0.34 -0.24 -1.50
CA VAL A 241 -1.05 -0.83 -0.35
C VAL A 241 -2.52 -0.43 -0.39
N HIS A 242 -2.83 0.85 -0.58
CA HIS A 242 -4.22 1.32 -0.72
C HIS A 242 -4.95 0.63 -1.88
N ALA A 243 -4.33 0.55 -3.06
CA ALA A 243 -4.94 -0.08 -4.23
C ALA A 243 -5.27 -1.57 -3.97
N ILE A 244 -4.34 -2.31 -3.36
CA ILE A 244 -4.57 -3.73 -3.05
C ILE A 244 -5.70 -3.89 -2.02
N GLU A 245 -5.70 -3.09 -0.95
CA GLU A 245 -6.70 -3.17 0.12
C GLU A 245 -8.10 -2.73 -0.31
N GLN A 246 -8.18 -1.78 -1.24
CA GLN A 246 -9.44 -1.31 -1.83
C GLN A 246 -9.94 -2.20 -2.99
N GLY A 247 -9.14 -3.16 -3.43
CA GLY A 247 -9.51 -4.05 -4.53
C GLY A 247 -9.31 -3.45 -5.92
N GLU A 248 -8.59 -2.33 -6.02
CA GLU A 248 -8.30 -1.66 -7.30
C GLU A 248 -7.26 -2.42 -8.12
N ASP A 249 -7.28 -2.23 -9.43
CA ASP A 249 -6.28 -2.85 -10.32
C ASP A 249 -4.91 -2.20 -10.14
N LEU A 250 -3.85 -3.02 -10.18
CA LEU A 250 -2.46 -2.55 -10.08
C LEU A 250 -1.96 -1.97 -11.41
N THR A 251 -2.67 -0.96 -11.92
CA THR A 251 -2.21 -0.17 -13.06
C THR A 251 -1.60 1.15 -12.60
N PRO A 252 -0.65 1.74 -13.34
CA PRO A 252 -0.08 3.04 -12.98
C PRO A 252 -1.14 4.13 -12.78
N GLU A 253 -2.19 4.12 -13.60
CA GLU A 253 -3.28 5.09 -13.59
C GLU A 253 -4.14 4.96 -12.33
N ALA A 254 -4.54 3.75 -11.95
CA ALA A 254 -5.35 3.49 -10.76
C ALA A 254 -4.54 3.77 -9.49
N VAL A 255 -3.31 3.24 -9.41
CA VAL A 255 -2.45 3.37 -8.22
C VAL A 255 -2.01 4.82 -7.99
N SER A 256 -1.71 5.59 -9.04
CA SER A 256 -1.31 7.00 -8.89
C SER A 256 -2.39 7.92 -8.30
N ARG A 257 -3.67 7.50 -8.33
CA ARG A 257 -4.80 8.20 -7.72
C ARG A 257 -4.97 7.90 -6.22
N MET A 258 -4.31 6.87 -5.71
CA MET A 258 -4.41 6.49 -4.31
C MET A 258 -3.76 7.52 -3.39
N PRO A 259 -4.27 7.66 -2.15
CA PRO A 259 -3.69 8.55 -1.14
C PRO A 259 -2.21 8.25 -0.88
N LEU A 260 -1.46 9.31 -0.57
CA LEU A 260 -0.05 9.20 -0.20
C LEU A 260 0.13 8.88 1.28
N GLU A 261 -0.79 9.32 2.14
CA GLU A 261 -0.74 9.06 3.57
C GLU A 261 -1.46 7.75 3.90
N HIS A 262 -0.89 6.97 4.83
CA HIS A 262 -1.48 5.69 5.23
C HIS A 262 -1.69 5.61 6.75
N PRO A 263 -2.89 5.26 7.24
CA PRO A 263 -3.22 5.31 8.68
C PRO A 263 -2.46 4.28 9.51
N ARG A 264 -1.90 3.24 8.90
CA ARG A 264 -1.10 2.19 9.57
C ARG A 264 0.40 2.30 9.31
N CYS A 265 0.86 3.40 8.75
CA CYS A 265 2.29 3.63 8.53
C CYS A 265 3.07 3.68 9.85
N GLY A 266 4.28 3.12 9.86
CA GLY A 266 5.18 3.17 11.01
C GLY A 266 5.54 4.58 11.47
N THR A 267 5.44 5.59 10.61
CA THR A 267 5.62 7.02 10.98
C THR A 267 4.62 7.46 12.05
N ASN A 268 3.39 6.90 12.06
CA ASN A 268 2.41 7.22 13.11
C ASN A 268 2.89 6.70 14.48
N LEU A 269 3.46 5.50 14.51
CA LEU A 269 4.03 4.94 15.73
C LEU A 269 5.26 5.74 16.20
N ALA A 270 6.10 6.18 15.26
CA ALA A 270 7.23 7.07 15.56
C ALA A 270 6.75 8.40 16.17
N ALA A 271 5.67 8.98 15.65
CA ALA A 271 5.06 10.18 16.22
C ALA A 271 4.60 9.95 17.68
N LEU A 272 3.94 8.84 17.96
CA LEU A 272 3.56 8.46 19.32
C LEU A 272 4.79 8.36 20.25
N PHE A 273 5.83 7.66 19.79
CA PHE A 273 7.07 7.49 20.55
C PHE A 273 7.73 8.84 20.85
N ILE A 274 7.84 9.72 19.86
CA ILE A 274 8.38 11.08 20.04
C ILE A 274 7.59 11.86 21.09
N LEU A 275 6.26 11.89 20.99
CA LEU A 275 5.40 12.60 21.92
C LEU A 275 5.53 12.09 23.35
N VAL A 276 5.50 10.77 23.54
CA VAL A 276 5.61 10.14 24.86
C VAL A 276 7.00 10.36 25.44
N SER A 277 8.05 10.16 24.66
CA SER A 277 9.43 10.38 25.11
C SER A 277 9.64 11.84 25.54
N THR A 278 9.11 12.79 24.78
CA THR A 278 9.15 14.21 25.13
C THR A 278 8.47 14.48 26.46
N ALA A 279 7.27 13.95 26.64
CA ALA A 279 6.54 14.13 27.89
C ALA A 279 7.32 13.59 29.11
N LEU A 280 7.98 12.44 28.95
CA LEU A 280 8.73 11.79 30.01
C LEU A 280 10.03 12.51 30.36
N ILE A 281 10.77 12.97 29.34
CA ILE A 281 12.10 13.57 29.49
C ILE A 281 12.00 15.06 29.90
N SER A 282 10.92 15.74 29.48
CA SER A 282 10.76 17.19 29.77
C SER A 282 10.70 17.50 31.28
N ASN A 283 11.28 18.62 31.67
CA ASN A 283 11.30 19.07 33.07
C ASN A 283 10.03 19.88 33.43
N ILE A 284 8.85 19.25 33.25
CA ILE A 284 7.53 19.85 33.53
C ILE A 284 6.85 19.11 34.69
N SER A 285 5.77 19.71 35.23
CA SER A 285 5.00 19.10 36.32
C SER A 285 4.43 17.72 35.92
N ILE A 286 4.25 16.83 36.89
CA ILE A 286 3.68 15.50 36.68
C ILE A 286 2.30 15.54 36.00
N SER A 287 1.48 16.53 36.39
CA SER A 287 0.16 16.75 35.78
C SER A 287 0.26 17.10 34.29
N ALA A 288 1.23 17.94 33.91
CA ALA A 288 1.49 18.28 32.51
C ALA A 288 2.01 17.08 31.73
N LYS A 289 2.89 16.23 32.31
CA LYS A 289 3.33 14.96 31.68
C LYS A 289 2.16 14.05 31.40
N ILE A 290 1.28 13.84 32.38
CA ILE A 290 0.08 13.01 32.21
C ILE A 290 -0.81 13.57 31.10
N ALA A 291 -1.06 14.89 31.08
CA ALA A 291 -1.86 15.54 30.06
C ALA A 291 -1.27 15.34 28.65
N LEU A 292 0.06 15.45 28.49
CA LEU A 292 0.74 15.21 27.21
C LEU A 292 0.67 13.75 26.76
N VAL A 293 0.83 12.78 27.67
CA VAL A 293 0.71 11.35 27.34
C VAL A 293 -0.73 11.01 26.92
N VAL A 294 -1.73 11.57 27.62
CA VAL A 294 -3.13 11.44 27.26
C VAL A 294 -3.39 12.06 25.89
N ALA A 295 -2.91 13.27 25.65
CA ALA A 295 -3.03 13.92 24.34
C ALA A 295 -2.34 13.10 23.24
N ALA A 296 -1.16 12.55 23.50
CA ALA A 296 -0.47 11.66 22.58
C ALA A 296 -1.33 10.44 22.21
N ALA A 297 -2.00 9.81 23.18
CA ALA A 297 -2.88 8.66 22.94
C ALA A 297 -4.06 8.99 21.98
N PHE A 298 -4.54 10.24 21.96
CA PHE A 298 -5.62 10.67 21.07
C PHE A 298 -5.13 11.20 19.72
N PHE A 299 -4.02 11.91 19.68
CA PHE A 299 -3.59 12.69 18.51
C PHE A 299 -2.42 12.09 17.72
N TRP A 300 -1.82 10.99 18.16
CA TRP A 300 -0.63 10.41 17.51
C TRP A 300 -0.83 10.08 16.02
N ARG A 301 -2.04 9.63 15.64
CA ARG A 301 -2.35 9.31 14.24
C ARG A 301 -2.41 10.57 13.37
N GLN A 302 -3.05 11.63 13.87
CA GLN A 302 -3.16 12.90 13.16
C GLN A 302 -1.78 13.54 12.97
N LEU A 303 -0.97 13.55 14.04
CA LEU A 303 0.39 14.04 13.96
C LEU A 303 1.24 13.15 13.02
N GLY A 304 1.11 11.84 13.10
CA GLY A 304 1.82 10.93 12.24
C GLY A 304 1.47 11.11 10.76
N MET A 305 0.19 11.29 10.43
CA MET A 305 -0.24 11.59 9.05
C MET A 305 0.28 12.95 8.58
N TRP A 306 0.33 13.95 9.46
CA TRP A 306 0.94 15.24 9.17
C TRP A 306 2.45 15.12 8.90
N LEU A 307 3.19 14.34 9.72
CA LEU A 307 4.60 14.03 9.49
C LEU A 307 4.82 13.28 8.17
N GLN A 308 3.92 12.36 7.82
CA GLN A 308 3.97 11.68 6.52
C GLN A 308 3.90 12.70 5.39
N ARG A 309 2.89 13.55 5.38
CA ARG A 309 2.67 14.55 4.33
C ARG A 309 3.85 15.51 4.17
N ILE A 310 4.42 15.98 5.26
CA ILE A 310 5.49 16.99 5.22
C ILE A 310 6.86 16.36 4.96
N PHE A 311 7.20 15.26 5.63
CA PHE A 311 8.58 14.79 5.69
C PHE A 311 8.83 13.43 5.06
N THR A 312 7.98 12.43 5.31
CA THR A 312 8.36 11.05 5.02
C THR A 312 7.80 10.49 3.71
N VAL A 313 6.85 11.20 3.06
CA VAL A 313 6.22 10.78 1.82
C VAL A 313 6.35 11.85 0.75
N LYS A 314 6.60 11.43 -0.49
CA LYS A 314 6.55 12.26 -1.71
C LYS A 314 5.77 11.54 -2.80
N ARG A 315 5.24 12.29 -3.77
CA ARG A 315 4.75 11.71 -5.01
C ARG A 315 5.86 10.90 -5.67
N PRO A 316 5.63 9.61 -5.97
CA PRO A 316 6.64 8.76 -6.56
C PRO A 316 6.95 9.19 -8.00
N LYS A 317 8.22 9.09 -8.37
CA LYS A 317 8.65 9.16 -9.76
C LYS A 317 8.20 7.88 -10.50
N PRO A 318 8.10 7.89 -11.85
CA PRO A 318 7.63 6.72 -12.61
C PRO A 318 8.37 5.41 -12.30
N HIS A 319 9.69 5.45 -12.09
CA HIS A 319 10.47 4.26 -11.74
C HIS A 319 10.18 3.75 -10.32
N GLN A 320 9.87 4.66 -9.38
CA GLN A 320 9.51 4.32 -8.00
C GLN A 320 8.12 3.69 -7.95
N LEU A 321 7.16 4.24 -8.71
CA LEU A 321 5.83 3.67 -8.84
C LEU A 321 5.90 2.27 -9.46
N ARG A 322 6.69 2.07 -10.52
CA ARG A 322 6.92 0.75 -11.13
C ARG A 322 7.49 -0.26 -10.12
N SER A 323 8.41 0.17 -9.25
CA SER A 323 8.92 -0.70 -8.18
C SER A 323 7.83 -1.13 -7.19
N GLY A 324 6.94 -0.20 -6.83
CA GLY A 324 5.79 -0.50 -5.97
C GLY A 324 4.81 -1.48 -6.64
N LEU A 325 4.45 -1.22 -7.91
CA LEU A 325 3.57 -2.09 -8.69
C LEU A 325 4.13 -3.52 -8.77
N LYS A 326 5.41 -3.65 -9.14
CA LYS A 326 6.08 -4.96 -9.18
C LYS A 326 6.04 -5.68 -7.83
N ALA A 327 6.30 -4.96 -6.74
CA ALA A 327 6.22 -5.53 -5.39
C ALA A 327 4.79 -6.00 -5.04
N GLY A 328 3.76 -5.23 -5.43
CA GLY A 328 2.35 -5.58 -5.27
C GLY A 328 1.95 -6.81 -6.08
N GLU A 329 2.32 -6.85 -7.35
CA GLU A 329 2.06 -8.00 -8.24
C GLU A 329 2.71 -9.28 -7.71
N GLU A 330 3.98 -9.22 -7.31
CA GLU A 330 4.68 -10.37 -6.72
C GLU A 330 4.01 -10.84 -5.42
N LEU A 331 3.61 -9.91 -4.55
CA LEU A 331 2.91 -10.24 -3.31
C LEU A 331 1.58 -10.93 -3.58
N LEU A 332 0.76 -10.36 -4.48
CA LEU A 332 -0.54 -10.91 -4.85
C LEU A 332 -0.40 -12.30 -5.50
N MET A 333 0.53 -12.46 -6.43
CA MET A 333 0.79 -13.74 -7.07
C MET A 333 1.14 -14.82 -6.04
N ARG A 334 2.05 -14.54 -5.11
CA ARG A 334 2.43 -15.49 -4.04
C ARG A 334 1.27 -15.77 -3.08
N PHE A 335 0.50 -14.75 -2.71
CA PHE A 335 -0.65 -14.90 -1.85
C PHE A 335 -1.77 -15.74 -2.49
N GLN A 336 -2.05 -15.55 -3.78
CA GLN A 336 -3.08 -16.29 -4.52
C GLN A 336 -2.72 -17.76 -4.71
N HIS A 337 -1.42 -18.08 -4.86
CA HIS A 337 -0.96 -19.47 -4.96
C HIS A 337 -1.05 -20.21 -3.62
N GLN A 338 -0.85 -19.53 -2.51
CA GLN A 338 -0.84 -20.13 -1.17
C GLN A 338 -1.48 -19.20 -0.12
N PRO A 339 -2.79 -18.92 -0.21
CA PRO A 339 -3.44 -17.91 0.66
C PRO A 339 -3.38 -18.25 2.16
N PHE A 340 -3.27 -19.54 2.49
CA PHE A 340 -3.24 -20.03 3.87
C PHE A 340 -1.88 -20.67 4.25
N ARG A 341 -0.78 -20.05 3.81
CA ARG A 341 0.55 -20.55 4.16
C ARG A 341 0.80 -20.40 5.67
N PRO A 342 0.95 -21.50 6.43
CA PRO A 342 1.30 -21.43 7.83
C PRO A 342 2.78 -21.04 7.97
N LEU A 343 3.07 -20.03 8.78
CA LEU A 343 4.43 -19.67 9.20
C LEU A 343 4.47 -19.55 10.71
N PRO A 344 5.55 -20.03 11.37
CA PRO A 344 5.75 -19.79 12.79
C PRO A 344 5.86 -18.30 13.08
N LEU A 345 5.52 -17.86 14.29
CA LEU A 345 5.52 -16.45 14.71
C LEU A 345 6.85 -15.74 14.40
N ILE A 346 7.97 -16.42 14.65
CA ILE A 346 9.32 -15.89 14.35
C ILE A 346 9.48 -15.58 12.86
N GLY A 347 9.00 -16.48 11.99
CA GLY A 347 9.02 -16.25 10.54
C GLY A 347 8.13 -15.08 10.09
N GLN A 348 6.97 -14.89 10.74
CA GLN A 348 6.12 -13.73 10.48
C GLN A 348 6.80 -12.44 10.92
N ILE A 349 7.38 -12.39 12.12
CA ILE A 349 8.13 -11.23 12.64
C ILE A 349 9.31 -10.89 11.70
N TRP A 350 10.06 -11.91 11.24
CA TRP A 350 11.13 -11.71 10.26
C TRP A 350 10.62 -11.10 8.96
N ASN A 351 9.51 -11.63 8.45
CA ASN A 351 8.88 -11.12 7.22
C ASN A 351 8.28 -9.71 7.35
N MET A 352 8.09 -9.19 8.56
CA MET A 352 7.71 -7.78 8.74
C MET A 352 8.83 -6.81 8.35
N GLY A 353 10.07 -7.27 8.24
CA GLY A 353 11.21 -6.46 7.80
C GLY A 353 11.81 -5.54 8.86
N PHE A 354 11.18 -5.42 10.02
CA PHE A 354 11.60 -4.49 11.07
C PHE A 354 12.94 -4.86 11.69
N LEU A 355 13.20 -6.16 11.90
CA LEU A 355 14.47 -6.64 12.48
C LEU A 355 15.66 -6.34 11.57
N GLN A 356 15.48 -6.44 10.26
CA GLN A 356 16.52 -6.12 9.27
C GLN A 356 16.86 -4.63 9.31
N VAL A 357 15.85 -3.75 9.37
CA VAL A 357 16.05 -2.30 9.49
C VAL A 357 16.76 -1.97 10.81
N LEU A 358 16.32 -2.55 11.92
CA LEU A 358 16.98 -2.36 13.22
C LEU A 358 18.44 -2.84 13.19
N SER A 359 18.73 -3.98 12.59
CA SER A 359 20.11 -4.48 12.50
C SER A 359 21.01 -3.54 11.73
N GLY A 360 20.55 -3.01 10.60
CA GLY A 360 21.27 -2.02 9.81
C GLY A 360 21.54 -0.72 10.60
N ALA A 361 20.54 -0.23 11.29
CA ALA A 361 20.68 0.96 12.14
C ALA A 361 21.66 0.71 13.30
N TRP A 362 21.54 -0.42 13.99
CA TRP A 362 22.42 -0.77 15.11
C TRP A 362 23.87 -0.92 14.68
N ILE A 363 24.15 -1.61 13.58
CA ILE A 363 25.52 -1.77 13.03
C ILE A 363 26.12 -0.41 12.73
N THR A 364 25.35 0.50 12.15
CA THR A 364 25.81 1.86 11.83
C THR A 364 26.17 2.65 13.08
N LEU A 365 25.24 2.69 14.04
CA LEU A 365 25.43 3.46 15.27
C LEU A 365 26.57 2.89 16.11
N TRP A 366 26.67 1.56 16.20
CA TRP A 366 27.80 0.90 16.87
C TRP A 366 29.14 1.22 16.20
N GLY A 367 29.20 1.11 14.85
CA GLY A 367 30.42 1.41 14.09
C GLY A 367 30.87 2.86 14.26
N VAL A 368 29.95 3.81 14.15
CA VAL A 368 30.22 5.24 14.38
C VAL A 368 30.74 5.48 15.79
N ASN A 369 30.12 4.83 16.79
CA ASN A 369 30.55 4.98 18.19
C ASN A 369 31.96 4.41 18.43
N GLN A 370 32.33 3.27 17.78
CA GLN A 370 33.71 2.73 17.86
C GLN A 370 34.72 3.70 17.24
N ILE A 371 34.37 4.27 16.07
CA ILE A 371 35.24 5.26 15.42
C ILE A 371 35.40 6.50 16.31
N ALA A 372 34.30 7.04 16.81
CA ALA A 372 34.35 8.21 17.70
C ALA A 372 35.20 7.95 18.96
N ASN A 373 35.06 6.78 19.58
CA ASN A 373 35.88 6.38 20.73
C ASN A 373 37.37 6.32 20.37
N ALA A 374 37.75 5.78 19.20
CA ALA A 374 39.13 5.71 18.75
C ALA A 374 39.77 7.11 18.55
N PHE A 375 38.96 8.12 18.23
CA PHE A 375 39.36 9.52 18.11
C PHE A 375 39.21 10.33 19.41
N GLY A 376 38.94 9.69 20.54
CA GLY A 376 38.85 10.36 21.85
C GLY A 376 37.51 11.06 22.11
N PHE A 377 36.45 10.71 21.38
CA PHE A 377 35.09 11.21 21.56
C PHE A 377 34.17 10.12 22.16
N PRO A 378 34.37 9.73 23.44
CA PRO A 378 33.55 8.73 24.07
C PRO A 378 32.09 9.23 24.14
N ARG A 379 31.14 8.32 23.86
CA ARG A 379 29.69 8.61 23.90
C ARG A 379 29.23 9.70 22.91
N PHE A 380 29.77 9.64 21.68
CA PHE A 380 29.36 10.57 20.62
C PHE A 380 27.85 10.53 20.32
N LEU A 381 27.22 9.36 20.42
CA LEU A 381 25.80 9.16 20.13
C LEU A 381 24.95 8.90 21.37
N PHE A 382 25.53 8.37 22.45
CA PHE A 382 24.81 7.99 23.67
C PHE A 382 25.57 8.40 24.93
#